data_bbd404df11cf5c3ea9b3a8d4ddef4f32
#
_entry.id   bbd404df11cf5c3ea9b3a8d4ddef4f32
#
_cell.length_a   1.000
_cell.length_b   1.000
_cell.length_c   1.000
_cell.angle_alpha   90.00
_cell.angle_beta   90.00
_cell.angle_gamma   90.00
#
_symmetry.space_group_name_H-M   'P 1'
#
loop_
_entity.id
_entity.type
_entity.pdbx_description
1 polymer ?
#
loop_
_entity_poly.entity_id
_entity_poly.type
_entity_poly.pdbx_seq_one_letter_code
_entity_poly.pdbx_strand_id
1 'polypeptide(L)'
;TVLVVPAASPWRNLGELAEDAKRRPGAISYSSAGNFSALHTPMAMFTAAAGIDMLHVPFQGGGPALTALLGGTVQALASGTGPVMQHIQAGRLRALATTGATRVPGLPDVPTMAEAGYPDVLYLIWAGLFVPASTPAGLREQIRQAAARAAEDGDAQRALTTAGSPMAYLDGPAFEAFIREDAARLIPAVRRIGRVE
;
A
#
# COMPACT_ATOMS: atom_id res chain seq x y z
N THR A 1 -0.32 1.94 2.20
CA THR A 1 0.34 0.65 2.48
C THR A 1 1.39 0.81 3.57
N VAL A 2 1.88 -0.28 4.10
CA VAL A 2 3.00 -0.36 5.04
C VAL A 2 4.05 -1.33 4.50
N LEU A 3 5.31 -0.92 4.53
CA LEU A 3 6.45 -1.78 4.21
C LEU A 3 6.86 -2.52 5.47
N VAL A 4 6.86 -3.86 5.40
CA VAL A 4 7.16 -4.75 6.52
C VAL A 4 8.27 -5.74 6.18
N VAL A 5 8.99 -6.15 7.22
CA VAL A 5 10.02 -7.19 7.20
C VAL A 5 9.79 -8.15 8.38
N PRO A 6 10.33 -9.38 8.36
CA PRO A 6 10.33 -10.22 9.55
C PRO A 6 10.97 -9.49 10.74
N ALA A 7 10.41 -9.62 11.94
CA ALA A 7 10.95 -8.94 13.13
C ALA A 7 12.39 -9.37 13.47
N ALA A 8 12.77 -10.59 13.07
CA ALA A 8 14.14 -11.11 13.23
C ALA A 8 15.12 -10.58 12.17
N SER A 9 14.67 -9.82 11.15
CA SER A 9 15.57 -9.23 10.15
C SER A 9 16.53 -8.23 10.81
N PRO A 10 17.72 -8.00 10.22
CA PRO A 10 18.68 -7.06 10.79
C PRO A 10 18.23 -5.60 10.71
N TRP A 11 17.29 -5.29 9.83
CA TRP A 11 16.87 -3.91 9.55
C TRP A 11 15.85 -3.42 10.57
N ARG A 12 16.17 -2.35 11.27
CA ARG A 12 15.32 -1.71 12.27
C ARG A 12 14.50 -0.54 11.73
N ASN A 13 14.96 0.03 10.61
CA ASN A 13 14.33 1.16 9.92
C ASN A 13 14.54 1.04 8.41
N LEU A 14 13.88 1.89 7.64
CA LEU A 14 13.92 1.88 6.18
C LEU A 14 15.33 2.19 5.63
N GLY A 15 16.07 3.08 6.30
CA GLY A 15 17.43 3.44 5.91
C GLY A 15 18.39 2.24 5.96
N GLU A 16 18.32 1.43 7.02
CA GLU A 16 19.16 0.22 7.14
C GLU A 16 18.85 -0.81 6.03
N LEU A 17 17.57 -0.97 5.66
CA LEU A 17 17.19 -1.81 4.51
C LEU A 17 17.78 -1.25 3.21
N ALA A 18 17.65 0.05 2.98
CA ALA A 18 18.17 0.69 1.76
C ALA A 18 19.70 0.59 1.67
N GLU A 19 20.42 0.85 2.75
CA GLU A 19 21.87 0.73 2.79
C GLU A 19 22.36 -0.70 2.56
N ASP A 20 21.66 -1.69 3.10
CA ASP A 20 21.99 -3.09 2.87
C ASP A 20 21.69 -3.53 1.43
N ALA A 21 20.58 -3.08 0.85
CA ALA A 21 20.26 -3.34 -0.55
C ALA A 21 21.28 -2.68 -1.51
N LYS A 22 21.80 -1.49 -1.18
CA LYS A 22 22.89 -0.87 -1.96
C LYS A 22 24.18 -1.69 -1.94
N ARG A 23 24.54 -2.26 -0.79
CA ARG A 23 25.74 -3.11 -0.65
C ARG A 23 25.60 -4.44 -1.35
N ARG A 24 24.39 -4.97 -1.48
CA ARG A 24 24.09 -6.30 -2.02
C ARG A 24 22.98 -6.26 -3.07
N PRO A 25 23.23 -5.63 -4.26
CA PRO A 25 22.21 -5.51 -5.30
C PRO A 25 21.61 -6.88 -5.66
N GLY A 26 20.29 -6.95 -5.77
CA GLY A 26 19.53 -8.17 -6.12
C GLY A 26 19.49 -9.26 -5.03
N ALA A 27 20.22 -9.11 -3.90
CA ALA A 27 20.28 -10.15 -2.86
C ALA A 27 19.09 -10.12 -1.88
N ILE A 28 18.39 -8.99 -1.76
CA ILE A 28 17.22 -8.85 -0.90
C ILE A 28 15.98 -9.00 -1.76
N SER A 29 15.10 -9.94 -1.41
CA SER A 29 13.85 -10.17 -2.14
C SER A 29 12.65 -9.56 -1.45
N TYR A 30 11.65 -9.18 -2.25
CA TYR A 30 10.34 -8.77 -1.75
C TYR A 30 9.21 -9.44 -2.52
N SER A 31 8.12 -9.73 -1.81
CA SER A 31 6.92 -10.31 -2.41
C SER A 31 5.89 -9.25 -2.81
N SER A 32 5.03 -9.61 -3.74
CA SER A 32 3.85 -8.84 -4.13
C SER A 32 2.68 -9.74 -4.53
N ALA A 33 1.52 -9.14 -4.78
CA ALA A 33 0.33 -9.84 -5.29
C ALA A 33 0.33 -9.98 -6.82
N GLY A 34 1.48 -9.88 -7.46
CA GLY A 34 1.67 -9.89 -8.92
C GLY A 34 2.25 -8.58 -9.43
N ASN A 35 2.69 -8.59 -10.69
CA ASN A 35 3.26 -7.43 -11.37
C ASN A 35 2.26 -6.27 -11.41
N PHE A 36 2.73 -5.06 -11.10
CA PHE A 36 1.94 -3.82 -11.02
C PHE A 36 0.75 -3.85 -10.06
N SER A 37 0.68 -4.85 -9.18
CA SER A 37 -0.31 -4.87 -8.12
C SER A 37 -0.11 -3.73 -7.12
N ALA A 38 -1.14 -3.49 -6.28
CA ALA A 38 -1.08 -2.52 -5.18
C ALA A 38 0.01 -2.84 -4.13
N LEU A 39 0.59 -4.04 -4.15
CA LEU A 39 1.69 -4.46 -3.29
C LEU A 39 3.05 -4.38 -4.00
N HIS A 40 3.07 -4.43 -5.34
CA HIS A 40 4.29 -4.27 -6.14
C HIS A 40 4.66 -2.79 -6.30
N THR A 41 3.70 -1.98 -6.74
CA THR A 41 3.95 -0.59 -7.13
C THR A 41 4.67 0.23 -6.04
N PRO A 42 4.25 0.24 -4.75
CA PRO A 42 4.94 1.02 -3.72
C PRO A 42 6.37 0.53 -3.43
N MET A 43 6.63 -0.78 -3.54
CA MET A 43 7.99 -1.32 -3.42
C MET A 43 8.87 -0.88 -4.59
N ALA A 44 8.36 -0.97 -5.81
CA ALA A 44 9.09 -0.53 -7.00
C ALA A 44 9.32 1.00 -7.01
N MET A 45 8.37 1.80 -6.52
CA MET A 45 8.58 3.23 -6.30
C MET A 45 9.70 3.48 -5.28
N PHE A 46 9.70 2.75 -4.16
CA PHE A 46 10.74 2.86 -3.14
C PHE A 46 12.11 2.46 -3.69
N THR A 47 12.23 1.31 -4.36
CA THR A 47 13.52 0.86 -4.92
C THR A 47 14.06 1.85 -5.93
N ALA A 48 13.21 2.42 -6.79
CA ALA A 48 13.59 3.45 -7.76
C ALA A 48 14.02 4.76 -7.07
N ALA A 49 13.28 5.22 -6.05
CA ALA A 49 13.61 6.44 -5.32
C ALA A 49 14.90 6.32 -4.49
N ALA A 50 15.16 5.13 -3.94
CA ALA A 50 16.35 4.83 -3.16
C ALA A 50 17.57 4.47 -4.02
N GLY A 51 17.39 4.26 -5.33
CA GLY A 51 18.46 3.81 -6.24
C GLY A 51 19.02 2.44 -5.83
N ILE A 52 18.15 1.51 -5.44
CA ILE A 52 18.51 0.16 -4.98
C ILE A 52 17.91 -0.91 -5.88
N ASP A 53 18.57 -2.05 -5.92
CA ASP A 53 18.08 -3.24 -6.61
C ASP A 53 17.66 -4.29 -5.60
N MET A 54 16.38 -4.73 -5.69
CA MET A 54 15.80 -5.79 -4.86
C MET A 54 15.07 -6.79 -5.77
N LEU A 55 15.21 -8.06 -5.51
CA LEU A 55 14.58 -9.13 -6.29
C LEU A 55 13.07 -9.16 -6.05
N HIS A 56 12.28 -8.86 -7.07
CA HIS A 56 10.83 -8.99 -7.00
C HIS A 56 10.37 -10.44 -7.20
N VAL A 57 9.55 -10.94 -6.28
CA VAL A 57 8.95 -12.29 -6.32
C VAL A 57 7.42 -12.15 -6.32
N PRO A 58 6.76 -12.24 -7.51
CA PRO A 58 5.31 -12.12 -7.60
C PRO A 58 4.61 -13.39 -7.14
N PHE A 59 3.50 -13.23 -6.41
CA PHE A 59 2.58 -14.29 -5.98
C PHE A 59 1.17 -14.07 -6.53
N GLN A 60 0.31 -15.08 -6.45
CA GLN A 60 -1.09 -15.01 -6.87
C GLN A 60 -1.97 -14.41 -5.74
N GLY A 61 -1.70 -13.16 -5.38
CA GLY A 61 -2.44 -12.40 -4.38
C GLY A 61 -1.67 -12.08 -3.09
N GLY A 62 -2.26 -11.23 -2.26
CA GLY A 62 -1.62 -10.71 -1.04
C GLY A 62 -1.46 -11.76 0.07
N GLY A 63 -2.39 -12.73 0.18
CA GLY A 63 -2.29 -13.81 1.16
C GLY A 63 -1.06 -14.69 0.97
N PRO A 64 -0.86 -15.30 -0.21
CA PRO A 64 0.36 -16.03 -0.53
C PRO A 64 1.64 -15.20 -0.37
N ALA A 65 1.62 -13.93 -0.77
CA ALA A 65 2.77 -13.02 -0.60
C ALA A 65 3.13 -12.81 0.89
N LEU A 66 2.14 -12.63 1.76
CA LEU A 66 2.34 -12.50 3.21
C LEU A 66 2.83 -13.83 3.81
N THR A 67 2.28 -14.96 3.38
CA THR A 67 2.72 -16.29 3.82
C THR A 67 4.20 -16.52 3.48
N ALA A 68 4.64 -16.13 2.28
CA ALA A 68 6.05 -16.22 1.85
C ALA A 68 6.97 -15.35 2.74
N LEU A 69 6.53 -14.15 3.13
CA LEU A 69 7.28 -13.31 4.07
C LEU A 69 7.38 -13.95 5.46
N LEU A 70 6.26 -14.43 6.01
CA LEU A 70 6.22 -15.08 7.33
C LEU A 70 7.03 -16.38 7.37
N GLY A 71 7.09 -17.09 6.24
CA GLY A 71 7.88 -18.31 6.07
C GLY A 71 9.35 -18.07 5.74
N GLY A 72 9.80 -16.83 5.59
CA GLY A 72 11.20 -16.48 5.31
C GLY A 72 11.63 -16.72 3.86
N THR A 73 10.71 -17.03 2.95
CA THR A 73 11.00 -17.20 1.51
C THR A 73 11.42 -15.88 0.86
N VAL A 74 10.88 -14.77 1.35
CA VAL A 74 11.24 -13.41 0.95
C VAL A 74 11.51 -12.57 2.20
N GLN A 75 12.19 -11.44 2.04
CA GLN A 75 12.65 -10.62 3.16
C GLN A 75 11.84 -9.34 3.38
N ALA A 76 11.06 -8.88 2.40
CA ALA A 76 10.25 -7.68 2.52
C ALA A 76 8.89 -7.83 1.81
N LEU A 77 7.94 -6.99 2.19
CA LEU A 77 6.61 -6.88 1.56
C LEU A 77 6.05 -5.48 1.82
N ALA A 78 5.45 -4.87 0.80
CA ALA A 78 4.48 -3.80 1.03
C ALA A 78 3.07 -4.42 1.08
N SER A 79 2.29 -4.10 2.10
CA SER A 79 0.94 -4.64 2.32
C SER A 79 -0.05 -3.54 2.69
N GLY A 80 -1.34 -3.81 2.54
CA GLY A 80 -2.35 -3.07 3.31
C GLY A 80 -2.10 -3.24 4.81
N THR A 81 -2.51 -2.30 5.62
CA THR A 81 -2.28 -2.34 7.08
C THR A 81 -3.03 -3.49 7.74
N GLY A 82 -4.29 -3.73 7.37
CA GLY A 82 -5.13 -4.77 7.98
C GLY A 82 -4.48 -6.16 8.04
N PRO A 83 -4.07 -6.74 6.90
CA PRO A 83 -3.50 -8.09 6.87
C PRO A 83 -2.26 -8.30 7.73
N VAL A 84 -1.47 -7.25 7.97
CA VAL A 84 -0.19 -7.35 8.71
C VAL A 84 -0.26 -6.84 10.14
N MET A 85 -1.31 -6.12 10.51
CA MET A 85 -1.43 -5.47 11.83
C MET A 85 -1.26 -6.46 13.00
N GLN A 86 -1.97 -7.58 12.98
CA GLN A 86 -1.85 -8.60 14.02
C GLN A 86 -0.44 -9.21 14.10
N HIS A 87 0.25 -9.32 12.97
CA HIS A 87 1.63 -9.84 12.93
C HIS A 87 2.63 -8.83 13.48
N ILE A 88 2.40 -7.53 13.25
CA ILE A 88 3.20 -6.45 13.82
C ILE A 88 2.99 -6.41 15.34
N GLN A 89 1.75 -6.42 15.80
CA GLN A 89 1.41 -6.41 17.22
C GLN A 89 1.94 -7.65 17.97
N ALA A 90 1.93 -8.81 17.31
CA ALA A 90 2.50 -10.04 17.85
C ALA A 90 4.04 -10.13 17.77
N GLY A 91 4.71 -9.07 17.29
CA GLY A 91 6.17 -9.04 17.18
C GLY A 91 6.75 -10.00 16.14
N ARG A 92 5.95 -10.49 15.18
CA ARG A 92 6.41 -11.35 14.08
C ARG A 92 6.92 -10.57 12.89
N LEU A 93 6.33 -9.41 12.64
CA LEU A 93 6.75 -8.46 11.61
C LEU A 93 7.15 -7.13 12.22
N ARG A 94 8.04 -6.43 11.56
CA ARG A 94 8.41 -5.04 11.85
C ARG A 94 7.99 -4.16 10.68
N ALA A 95 7.22 -3.11 10.98
CA ALA A 95 6.90 -2.05 10.02
C ALA A 95 8.08 -1.07 9.94
N LEU A 96 8.54 -0.77 8.74
CA LEU A 96 9.66 0.14 8.49
C LEU A 96 9.19 1.53 8.05
N ALA A 97 8.14 1.61 7.23
CA ALA A 97 7.54 2.87 6.80
C ALA A 97 6.12 2.66 6.26
N THR A 98 5.34 3.73 6.24
CA THR A 98 4.02 3.78 5.59
C THR A 98 4.06 4.67 4.37
N THR A 99 3.25 4.37 3.36
CA THR A 99 3.25 5.10 2.07
C THR A 99 2.18 6.19 2.00
N GLY A 100 1.45 6.43 3.08
CA GLY A 100 0.47 7.51 3.18
C GLY A 100 1.12 8.88 3.41
N ALA A 101 0.34 9.95 3.22
CA ALA A 101 0.78 11.30 3.52
C ALA A 101 0.95 11.55 5.04
N THR A 102 0.25 10.78 5.86
CA THR A 102 0.31 10.84 7.33
C THR A 102 0.56 9.46 7.91
N ARG A 103 1.06 9.40 9.13
CA ARG A 103 1.23 8.14 9.87
C ARG A 103 -0.10 7.44 10.08
N VAL A 104 -0.08 6.12 10.10
CA VAL A 104 -1.26 5.30 10.38
C VAL A 104 -1.57 5.34 11.88
N PRO A 105 -2.80 5.67 12.31
CA PRO A 105 -3.14 5.78 13.73
C PRO A 105 -2.82 4.54 14.57
N GLY A 106 -2.95 3.35 13.99
CA GLY A 106 -2.57 2.08 14.65
C GLY A 106 -1.07 1.79 14.67
N LEU A 107 -0.23 2.64 14.07
CA LEU A 107 1.23 2.52 13.96
C LEU A 107 1.89 3.91 14.14
N PRO A 108 1.69 4.58 15.29
CA PRO A 108 2.11 5.98 15.47
C PRO A 108 3.64 6.17 15.43
N ASP A 109 4.40 5.14 15.77
CA ASP A 109 5.86 5.18 15.78
C ASP A 109 6.49 4.85 14.41
N VAL A 110 5.68 4.40 13.43
CA VAL A 110 6.15 4.05 12.10
C VAL A 110 6.11 5.30 11.20
N PRO A 111 7.27 5.75 10.68
CA PRO A 111 7.32 6.94 9.84
C PRO A 111 6.61 6.73 8.51
N THR A 112 6.22 7.83 7.87
CA THR A 112 5.86 7.83 6.45
C THR A 112 7.11 7.71 5.59
N MET A 113 6.95 7.33 4.31
CA MET A 113 8.05 7.35 3.33
C MET A 113 8.68 8.76 3.23
N ALA A 114 7.86 9.81 3.27
CA ALA A 114 8.34 11.19 3.25
C ALA A 114 9.22 11.53 4.46
N GLU A 115 8.79 11.15 5.68
CA GLU A 115 9.59 11.32 6.90
C GLU A 115 10.88 10.49 6.89
N ALA A 116 10.86 9.35 6.17
CA ALA A 116 12.04 8.50 5.98
C ALA A 116 12.96 8.94 4.82
N GLY A 117 12.70 10.11 4.21
CA GLY A 117 13.54 10.68 3.15
C GLY A 117 13.12 10.36 1.72
N TYR A 118 11.94 9.78 1.51
CA TYR A 118 11.42 9.39 0.20
C TYR A 118 10.05 10.05 -0.09
N PRO A 119 9.98 11.39 -0.23
CA PRO A 119 8.70 12.11 -0.35
C PRO A 119 7.92 11.77 -1.63
N ASP A 120 8.59 11.30 -2.69
CA ASP A 120 7.96 10.90 -3.93
C ASP A 120 7.30 9.50 -3.86
N VAL A 121 7.51 8.75 -2.78
CA VAL A 121 6.90 7.44 -2.55
C VAL A 121 5.60 7.60 -1.77
N LEU A 122 4.63 8.26 -2.39
CA LEU A 122 3.28 8.37 -1.87
C LEU A 122 2.37 7.39 -2.62
N TYR A 123 1.78 6.44 -1.91
CA TYR A 123 0.90 5.43 -2.50
C TYR A 123 -0.25 5.08 -1.56
N LEU A 124 -1.48 5.19 -2.06
CA LEU A 124 -2.70 4.85 -1.33
C LEU A 124 -3.39 3.66 -2.02
N ILE A 125 -3.85 2.71 -1.23
CA ILE A 125 -4.83 1.73 -1.69
C ILE A 125 -6.20 2.32 -1.40
N TRP A 126 -7.00 2.46 -2.43
CA TRP A 126 -8.38 2.92 -2.31
C TRP A 126 -9.31 2.01 -3.11
N ALA A 127 -10.59 2.03 -2.77
CA ALA A 127 -11.63 1.33 -3.50
C ALA A 127 -12.74 2.32 -3.87
N GLY A 128 -13.36 2.13 -5.02
CA GLY A 128 -14.44 2.97 -5.50
C GLY A 128 -15.58 2.17 -6.10
N LEU A 129 -16.79 2.71 -6.01
CA LEU A 129 -17.97 2.19 -6.67
C LEU A 129 -18.12 2.88 -8.02
N PHE A 130 -18.19 2.09 -9.10
CA PHE A 130 -18.33 2.59 -10.46
C PHE A 130 -19.57 1.97 -11.12
N VAL A 131 -20.18 2.75 -12.01
CA VAL A 131 -21.28 2.30 -12.85
C VAL A 131 -20.97 2.62 -14.31
N PRO A 132 -21.55 1.89 -15.29
CA PRO A 132 -21.40 2.24 -16.70
C PRO A 132 -21.83 3.68 -16.99
N ALA A 133 -21.15 4.35 -17.90
CA ALA A 133 -21.47 5.74 -18.28
C ALA A 133 -22.90 5.89 -18.81
N SER A 134 -23.45 4.84 -19.41
CA SER A 134 -24.84 4.77 -19.92
C SER A 134 -25.91 4.61 -18.83
N THR A 135 -25.52 4.43 -17.54
CA THR A 135 -26.50 4.30 -16.45
C THR A 135 -27.37 5.55 -16.35
N PRO A 136 -28.71 5.42 -16.31
CA PRO A 136 -29.61 6.56 -16.18
C PRO A 136 -29.29 7.45 -14.99
N ALA A 137 -29.41 8.78 -15.15
CA ALA A 137 -29.03 9.74 -14.14
C ALA A 137 -29.76 9.52 -12.80
N GLY A 138 -31.06 9.20 -12.82
CA GLY A 138 -31.82 8.89 -11.61
C GLY A 138 -31.30 7.67 -10.85
N LEU A 139 -30.88 6.63 -11.55
CA LEU A 139 -30.29 5.44 -10.92
C LEU A 139 -28.89 5.74 -10.35
N ARG A 140 -28.07 6.50 -11.08
CA ARG A 140 -26.76 6.95 -10.57
C ARG A 140 -26.91 7.73 -9.25
N GLU A 141 -27.87 8.62 -9.19
CA GLU A 141 -28.16 9.40 -7.98
C GLU A 141 -28.62 8.53 -6.81
N GLN A 142 -29.51 7.54 -7.07
CA GLN A 142 -29.93 6.60 -6.03
C GLN A 142 -28.75 5.76 -5.48
N ILE A 143 -27.87 5.29 -6.35
CA ILE A 143 -26.66 4.53 -5.96
C ILE A 143 -25.72 5.44 -5.14
N ARG A 144 -25.48 6.68 -5.60
CA ARG A 144 -24.65 7.64 -4.90
C ARG A 144 -25.15 7.91 -3.48
N GLN A 145 -26.47 8.17 -3.33
CA GLN A 145 -27.07 8.38 -2.02
C GLN A 145 -27.03 7.15 -1.12
N ALA A 146 -27.20 5.95 -1.69
CA ALA A 146 -27.06 4.71 -0.93
C ALA A 146 -25.62 4.51 -0.43
N ALA A 147 -24.63 4.79 -1.27
CA ALA A 147 -23.22 4.73 -0.89
C ALA A 147 -22.86 5.75 0.20
N ALA A 148 -23.37 6.99 0.09
CA ALA A 148 -23.18 8.02 1.11
C ALA A 148 -23.74 7.56 2.47
N ARG A 149 -24.98 7.07 2.51
CA ARG A 149 -25.59 6.56 3.74
C ARG A 149 -24.80 5.38 4.32
N ALA A 150 -24.32 4.46 3.49
CA ALA A 150 -23.51 3.34 3.93
C ALA A 150 -22.15 3.80 4.52
N ALA A 151 -21.58 4.87 3.97
CA ALA A 151 -20.35 5.46 4.49
C ALA A 151 -20.53 6.17 5.85
N GLU A 152 -21.73 6.64 6.15
CA GLU A 152 -22.10 7.25 7.45
C GLU A 152 -22.48 6.21 8.52
N ASP A 153 -22.66 4.94 8.13
CA ASP A 153 -23.00 3.87 9.06
C ASP A 153 -21.87 3.60 10.05
N GLY A 154 -22.17 3.79 11.35
CA GLY A 154 -21.15 3.69 12.41
C GLY A 154 -20.63 2.27 12.61
N ASP A 155 -21.40 1.22 12.33
CA ASP A 155 -20.94 -0.16 12.43
C ASP A 155 -20.00 -0.49 11.28
N ALA A 156 -20.30 -0.04 10.06
CA ALA A 156 -19.43 -0.17 8.92
C ALA A 156 -18.10 0.56 9.12
N GLN A 157 -18.13 1.79 9.64
CA GLN A 157 -16.94 2.57 9.96
C GLN A 157 -16.05 1.87 10.99
N ARG A 158 -16.65 1.33 12.07
CA ARG A 158 -15.93 0.58 13.10
C ARG A 158 -15.30 -0.70 12.54
N ALA A 159 -16.07 -1.46 11.74
CA ALA A 159 -15.58 -2.69 11.11
C ALA A 159 -14.40 -2.43 10.19
N LEU A 160 -14.47 -1.41 9.33
CA LEU A 160 -13.38 -1.03 8.42
C LEU A 160 -12.15 -0.50 9.19
N THR A 161 -12.36 0.31 10.23
CA THR A 161 -11.26 0.79 11.07
C THR A 161 -10.54 -0.37 11.76
N THR A 162 -11.30 -1.32 12.31
CA THR A 162 -10.76 -2.54 12.92
C THR A 162 -10.00 -3.40 11.92
N ALA A 163 -10.47 -3.46 10.67
CA ALA A 163 -9.79 -4.14 9.57
C ALA A 163 -8.56 -3.36 9.04
N GLY A 164 -8.19 -2.22 9.63
CA GLY A 164 -7.04 -1.41 9.21
C GLY A 164 -7.26 -0.60 7.94
N SER A 165 -8.53 -0.39 7.55
CA SER A 165 -8.93 0.38 6.35
C SER A 165 -9.99 1.40 6.75
N PRO A 166 -9.63 2.46 7.50
CA PRO A 166 -10.61 3.44 7.97
C PRO A 166 -11.34 4.09 6.79
N MET A 167 -12.63 4.37 6.99
CA MET A 167 -13.47 5.03 5.99
C MET A 167 -12.91 6.43 5.67
N ALA A 168 -12.71 6.69 4.38
CA ALA A 168 -12.34 7.99 3.83
C ALA A 168 -13.23 8.28 2.63
N TYR A 169 -14.53 8.47 2.90
CA TYR A 169 -15.53 8.64 1.85
C TYR A 169 -15.32 9.94 1.06
N LEU A 170 -15.31 9.79 -0.26
CA LEU A 170 -15.36 10.89 -1.21
C LEU A 170 -16.59 10.70 -2.11
N ASP A 171 -17.42 11.71 -2.20
CA ASP A 171 -18.56 11.73 -3.12
C ASP A 171 -18.12 12.00 -4.57
N GLY A 172 -19.01 11.73 -5.53
CA GLY A 172 -18.75 11.73 -6.97
C GLY A 172 -17.74 12.76 -7.47
N PRO A 173 -18.02 14.08 -7.38
CA PRO A 173 -17.10 15.11 -7.86
C PRO A 173 -15.75 15.13 -7.14
N ALA A 174 -15.76 14.95 -5.82
CA ALA A 174 -14.52 14.91 -5.03
C ALA A 174 -13.71 13.65 -5.32
N PHE A 175 -14.37 12.50 -5.51
CA PHE A 175 -13.73 11.27 -5.89
C PHE A 175 -13.14 11.32 -7.30
N GLU A 176 -13.83 11.95 -8.25
CA GLU A 176 -13.31 12.18 -9.59
C GLU A 176 -12.05 13.05 -9.58
N ALA A 177 -12.04 14.14 -8.80
CA ALA A 177 -10.86 14.97 -8.63
C ALA A 177 -9.69 14.18 -8.03
N PHE A 178 -9.94 13.42 -6.97
CA PHE A 178 -8.95 12.53 -6.35
C PHE A 178 -8.34 11.54 -7.36
N ILE A 179 -9.19 10.87 -8.17
CA ILE A 179 -8.70 9.93 -9.20
C ILE A 179 -7.78 10.63 -10.21
N ARG A 180 -8.15 11.84 -10.67
CA ARG A 180 -7.33 12.60 -11.62
C ARG A 180 -5.96 12.97 -11.03
N GLU A 181 -5.94 13.44 -9.80
CA GLU A 181 -4.70 13.81 -9.10
C GLU A 181 -3.82 12.58 -8.85
N ASP A 182 -4.41 11.49 -8.35
CA ASP A 182 -3.69 10.24 -8.11
C ASP A 182 -3.13 9.63 -9.39
N ALA A 183 -3.91 9.63 -10.48
CA ALA A 183 -3.46 9.18 -11.80
C ALA A 183 -2.34 10.06 -12.36
N ALA A 184 -2.45 11.38 -12.25
CA ALA A 184 -1.41 12.32 -12.70
C ALA A 184 -0.08 12.08 -11.99
N ARG A 185 -0.11 11.68 -10.73
CA ARG A 185 1.08 11.35 -9.92
C ARG A 185 1.60 9.93 -10.20
N LEU A 186 0.71 8.93 -10.23
CA LEU A 186 1.10 7.53 -10.30
C LEU A 186 1.50 7.09 -11.73
N ILE A 187 0.84 7.58 -12.78
CA ILE A 187 1.16 7.17 -14.15
C ILE A 187 2.63 7.43 -14.52
N PRO A 188 3.22 8.63 -14.26
CA PRO A 188 4.64 8.85 -14.49
C PRO A 188 5.54 7.96 -13.63
N ALA A 189 5.17 7.69 -12.37
CA ALA A 189 5.92 6.81 -11.48
C ALA A 189 5.96 5.37 -12.02
N VAL A 190 4.80 4.82 -12.39
CA VAL A 190 4.69 3.47 -12.97
C VAL A 190 5.46 3.36 -14.30
N ARG A 191 5.43 4.39 -15.15
CA ARG A 191 6.21 4.40 -16.38
C ARG A 191 7.72 4.37 -16.14
N ARG A 192 8.22 5.00 -15.06
CA ARG A 192 9.64 4.96 -14.67
C ARG A 192 10.07 3.59 -14.12
N ILE A 193 9.19 2.87 -13.45
CA ILE A 193 9.45 1.50 -12.98
C ILE A 193 9.74 0.57 -14.17
N GLY A 194 9.30 0.93 -15.37
CA GLY A 194 9.53 0.18 -16.59
C GLY A 194 8.54 -0.95 -16.82
N ARG A 195 8.67 -1.61 -17.96
CA ARG A 195 7.95 -2.88 -18.21
C ARG A 195 8.70 -3.98 -17.47
N VAL A 196 8.01 -4.64 -16.57
CA VAL A 196 8.48 -5.92 -16.01
C VAL A 196 8.25 -6.94 -17.12
N GLU A 197 9.33 -7.37 -17.80
CA GLU A 197 9.31 -8.45 -18.77
C GLU A 197 9.11 -9.81 -18.06
#